data_9daa7f55736d64fe1fe28bfac906b637
#
_entry.id   9daa7f55736d64fe1fe28bfac906b637
#
_cell.length_a   1.000
_cell.length_b   1.000
_cell.length_c   1.000
_cell.angle_alpha   90.00
_cell.angle_beta   90.00
_cell.angle_gamma   90.00
#
_symmetry.space_group_name_H-M   'P 1'
#
loop_
_entity.id
_entity.type
_entity.pdbx_description
1 polymer ?
#
loop_
_entity_poly.entity_id
_entity_poly.type
_entity_poly.pdbx_seq_one_letter_code
_entity_poly.pdbx_strand_id
1 'polypeptide(L)'
;MHLISKIILKLKNAISLNKKFIFLPKNDFCINLIYLLYSEGFILSFYLTNSKKKIKVFLKNESNGSSIIKNIKLISTPSNNHYLKYSHLTKLTNGIGIIVLSTPYGLFTSNTCIKKKIGGIAICHIT
;
A
#
# COMPACT_ATOMS: atom_id res chain seq x y z
N MET A 1 7.40 11.21 -5.57
CA MET A 1 7.95 10.27 -4.56
C MET A 1 7.89 10.78 -3.13
N HIS A 2 8.12 12.07 -2.84
CA HIS A 2 7.97 12.59 -1.47
C HIS A 2 6.58 12.36 -0.90
N LEU A 3 5.54 12.63 -1.69
CA LEU A 3 4.16 12.43 -1.28
C LEU A 3 3.88 10.95 -0.99
N ILE A 4 4.38 10.06 -1.84
CA ILE A 4 4.22 8.61 -1.67
C ILE A 4 4.86 8.15 -0.37
N SER A 5 6.09 8.60 -0.10
CA SER A 5 6.82 8.25 1.13
C SER A 5 6.08 8.73 2.38
N LYS A 6 5.52 9.94 2.33
CA LYS A 6 4.73 10.49 3.44
C LYS A 6 3.48 9.67 3.73
N ILE A 7 2.78 9.25 2.67
CA ILE A 7 1.56 8.45 2.80
C ILE A 7 1.89 7.08 3.42
N ILE A 8 2.92 6.42 2.91
CA ILE A 8 3.34 5.11 3.42
C ILE A 8 3.80 5.22 4.87
N LEU A 9 4.55 6.26 5.22
CA LEU A 9 4.99 6.49 6.58
C LEU A 9 3.81 6.73 7.53
N LYS A 10 2.82 7.48 7.09
CA LYS A 10 1.61 7.75 7.87
C LYS A 10 0.83 6.46 8.15
N LEU A 11 0.70 5.60 7.14
CA LEU A 11 0.09 4.27 7.30
C LEU A 11 0.89 3.41 8.27
N LYS A 12 2.20 3.39 8.14
CA LYS A 12 3.08 2.60 9.00
C LYS A 12 2.94 3.03 10.47
N ASN A 13 2.92 4.33 10.73
CA ASN A 13 2.76 4.86 12.08
C ASN A 13 1.40 4.49 12.67
N ALA A 14 0.33 4.61 11.88
CA ALA A 14 -1.01 4.26 12.33
C ALA A 14 -1.13 2.77 12.67
N ILE A 15 -0.50 1.91 11.87
CA ILE A 15 -0.49 0.48 12.10
C ILE A 15 0.27 0.14 13.39
N SER A 16 1.42 0.76 13.63
CA SER A 16 2.21 0.51 14.83
C SER A 16 1.50 0.97 16.10
N LEU A 17 0.64 1.97 16.01
CA LEU A 17 -0.17 2.48 17.13
C LEU A 17 -1.53 1.80 17.24
N ASN A 18 -1.82 0.84 16.38
CA ASN A 18 -3.11 0.12 16.32
C ASN A 18 -4.31 1.06 16.25
N LYS A 19 -4.20 2.13 15.49
CA LYS A 19 -5.30 3.08 15.28
C LYS A 19 -6.45 2.43 14.53
N LYS A 20 -7.68 2.85 14.83
CA LYS A 20 -8.88 2.35 14.14
C LYS A 20 -9.11 3.03 12.81
N PHE A 21 -8.75 4.30 12.69
CA PHE A 21 -8.91 5.06 11.45
C PHE A 21 -7.81 6.12 11.35
N ILE A 22 -7.58 6.58 10.13
CA ILE A 22 -6.66 7.69 9.83
C ILE A 22 -7.23 8.54 8.70
N PHE A 23 -6.69 9.75 8.56
CA PHE A 23 -7.00 10.62 7.43
C PHE A 23 -5.79 10.70 6.51
N LEU A 24 -6.03 10.50 5.22
CA LEU A 24 -5.00 10.61 4.19
C LEU A 24 -5.37 11.73 3.21
N PRO A 25 -4.37 12.36 2.58
CA PRO A 25 -4.65 13.38 1.55
C PRO A 25 -5.40 12.76 0.38
N LYS A 26 -6.34 13.52 -0.18
CA LYS A 26 -7.11 13.08 -1.35
C LYS A 26 -6.34 13.42 -2.62
N ASN A 27 -5.69 12.45 -3.20
CA ASN A 27 -5.02 12.56 -4.50
C ASN A 27 -5.10 11.22 -5.22
N ASP A 28 -4.74 11.20 -6.49
CA ASP A 28 -4.90 10.01 -7.33
C ASP A 28 -4.12 8.81 -6.78
N PHE A 29 -2.90 9.04 -6.30
CA PHE A 29 -2.09 7.96 -5.73
C PHE A 29 -2.74 7.37 -4.49
N CYS A 30 -3.21 8.22 -3.56
CA CYS A 30 -3.89 7.77 -2.35
C CYS A 30 -5.13 6.94 -2.66
N ILE A 31 -5.96 7.43 -3.58
CA ILE A 31 -7.19 6.77 -3.97
C ILE A 31 -6.87 5.39 -4.54
N ASN A 32 -5.92 5.30 -5.46
CA ASN A 32 -5.53 4.04 -6.07
C ASN A 32 -4.93 3.06 -5.05
N LEU A 33 -4.10 3.56 -4.16
CA LEU A 33 -3.50 2.73 -3.09
C LEU A 33 -4.56 2.19 -2.15
N ILE A 34 -5.52 3.02 -1.74
CA ILE A 34 -6.59 2.63 -0.82
C ILE A 34 -7.50 1.59 -1.47
N TYR A 35 -7.85 1.76 -2.74
CA TYR A 35 -8.63 0.76 -3.48
C TYR A 35 -7.90 -0.58 -3.54
N LEU A 36 -6.61 -0.55 -3.81
CA LEU A 36 -5.80 -1.75 -3.86
C LEU A 36 -5.76 -2.46 -2.52
N LEU A 37 -5.53 -1.73 -1.44
CA LEU A 37 -5.52 -2.28 -0.08
C LEU A 37 -6.88 -2.83 0.33
N TYR A 38 -7.96 -2.15 -0.07
CA TYR A 38 -9.32 -2.61 0.19
C TYR A 38 -9.60 -3.93 -0.54
N SER A 39 -9.23 -4.02 -1.81
CA SER A 39 -9.46 -5.23 -2.60
C SER A 39 -8.65 -6.42 -2.10
N GLU A 40 -7.47 -6.18 -1.51
CA GLU A 40 -6.65 -7.23 -0.91
C GLU A 40 -7.09 -7.59 0.52
N GLY A 41 -8.05 -6.86 1.09
CA GLY A 41 -8.58 -7.14 2.41
C GLY A 41 -7.76 -6.58 3.56
N PHE A 42 -6.87 -5.61 3.31
CA PHE A 42 -6.03 -5.02 4.36
C PHE A 42 -6.70 -3.87 5.11
N ILE A 43 -7.68 -3.22 4.51
CA ILE A 43 -8.44 -2.15 5.17
C ILE A 43 -9.91 -2.52 5.21
N LEU A 44 -10.61 -2.00 6.22
CA LEU A 44 -12.03 -2.31 6.43
C LEU A 44 -12.91 -1.54 5.46
N SER A 45 -12.73 -0.22 5.39
CA SER A 45 -13.51 0.65 4.52
C SER A 45 -12.83 2.02 4.40
N PHE A 46 -13.33 2.84 3.50
CA PHE A 46 -12.87 4.22 3.35
C PHE A 46 -14.02 5.10 2.93
N TYR A 47 -13.94 6.39 3.29
CA TYR A 47 -14.95 7.38 2.94
C TYR A 47 -14.29 8.65 2.44
N LEU A 48 -14.86 9.23 1.40
CA LEU A 48 -14.52 10.58 0.97
C LEU A 48 -15.21 11.55 1.92
N THR A 49 -14.42 12.35 2.64
CA THR A 49 -15.00 13.32 3.57
C THR A 49 -15.57 14.53 2.83
N ASN A 50 -16.46 15.29 3.51
CA ASN A 50 -16.97 16.55 2.97
C ASN A 50 -15.87 17.58 2.75
N SER A 51 -14.79 17.49 3.51
CA SER A 51 -13.55 18.20 3.22
C SER A 51 -12.94 17.61 1.96
N LYS A 52 -12.86 18.40 0.89
CA LYS A 52 -12.39 17.94 -0.42
C LYS A 52 -10.94 17.47 -0.46
N LYS A 53 -10.23 17.55 0.66
CA LYS A 53 -8.78 17.30 0.70
C LYS A 53 -8.37 16.02 1.44
N LYS A 54 -9.31 15.33 2.07
CA LYS A 54 -8.97 14.16 2.92
C LYS A 54 -9.88 12.98 2.68
N ILE A 55 -9.31 11.79 2.85
CA ILE A 55 -10.01 10.51 2.83
C ILE A 55 -9.89 9.90 4.21
N LYS A 56 -11.04 9.48 4.78
CA LYS A 56 -11.05 8.74 6.04
C LYS A 56 -10.94 7.26 5.75
N VAL A 57 -9.90 6.63 6.27
CA VAL A 57 -9.62 5.21 6.05
C VAL A 57 -9.77 4.47 7.37
N PHE A 58 -10.64 3.46 7.40
CA PHE A 58 -10.82 2.59 8.56
C PHE A 58 -9.91 1.37 8.40
N LEU A 59 -8.97 1.23 9.32
CA LEU A 59 -8.02 0.13 9.33
C LEU A 59 -8.68 -1.14 9.85
N LYS A 60 -8.29 -2.28 9.33
CA LYS A 60 -8.80 -3.57 9.74
C LYS A 60 -7.92 -4.14 10.85
N ASN A 61 -8.53 -4.43 11.99
CA ASN A 61 -7.84 -4.98 13.15
C ASN A 61 -8.34 -6.40 13.43
N GLU A 62 -7.47 -7.22 14.02
CA GLU A 62 -7.84 -8.54 14.51
C GLU A 62 -8.67 -8.41 15.80
N SER A 63 -9.27 -9.53 16.23
CA SER A 63 -10.10 -9.55 17.44
C SER A 63 -9.33 -9.15 18.71
N ASN A 64 -8.01 -9.33 18.73
CA ASN A 64 -7.15 -8.92 19.85
C ASN A 64 -6.76 -7.44 19.82
N GLY A 65 -7.25 -6.67 18.86
CA GLY A 65 -6.95 -5.24 18.71
C GLY A 65 -5.73 -4.92 17.86
N SER A 66 -4.93 -5.89 17.48
CA SER A 66 -3.76 -5.63 16.62
C SER A 66 -4.18 -5.49 15.16
N SER A 67 -3.39 -4.75 14.38
CA SER A 67 -3.67 -4.53 12.97
C SER A 67 -3.49 -5.81 12.15
N ILE A 68 -4.32 -5.99 11.13
CA ILE A 68 -4.16 -7.08 10.15
C ILE A 68 -2.83 -6.92 9.42
N ILE A 69 -2.47 -5.68 9.06
CA ILE A 69 -1.16 -5.41 8.49
C ILE A 69 -0.14 -5.44 9.63
N LYS A 70 0.84 -6.31 9.52
CA LYS A 70 1.89 -6.44 10.55
C LYS A 70 3.02 -5.46 10.33
N ASN A 71 3.39 -5.22 9.07
CA ASN A 71 4.48 -4.30 8.74
C ASN A 71 4.33 -3.76 7.32
N ILE A 72 4.81 -2.53 7.11
CA ILE A 72 4.96 -1.95 5.78
C ILE A 72 6.40 -1.49 5.66
N LYS A 73 7.11 -1.98 4.65
CA LYS A 73 8.48 -1.58 4.37
C LYS A 73 8.52 -0.79 3.07
N LEU A 74 9.01 0.44 3.12
CA LEU A 74 9.19 1.25 1.93
C LEU A 74 10.40 0.72 1.15
N ILE A 75 10.21 0.41 -0.14
CA ILE A 75 11.26 -0.10 -1.00
C ILE A 75 11.91 1.01 -1.78
N SER A 76 11.12 1.80 -2.53
CA SER A 76 11.63 2.91 -3.32
C SER A 76 11.59 4.21 -2.52
N THR A 77 12.66 5.00 -2.63
CA THR A 77 12.75 6.31 -2.00
C THR A 77 12.75 7.39 -3.10
N PRO A 78 12.55 8.68 -2.75
CA PRO A 78 12.60 9.75 -3.74
C PRO A 78 13.91 9.81 -4.53
N SER A 79 15.02 9.40 -3.89
CA SER A 79 16.35 9.43 -4.51
C SER A 79 16.74 8.12 -5.18
N ASN A 80 16.00 7.02 -4.97
CA ASN A 80 16.38 5.71 -5.45
C ASN A 80 15.14 4.86 -5.74
N ASN A 81 14.74 4.82 -7.02
CA ASN A 81 13.63 4.00 -7.48
C ASN A 81 14.11 2.59 -7.81
N HIS A 82 13.41 1.59 -7.30
CA HIS A 82 13.71 0.18 -7.56
C HIS A 82 12.72 -0.40 -8.57
N TYR A 83 13.17 -0.57 -9.81
CA TYR A 83 12.38 -1.26 -10.82
C TYR A 83 12.59 -2.76 -10.69
N LEU A 84 11.49 -3.52 -10.64
CA LEU A 84 11.51 -4.97 -10.52
C LEU A 84 10.77 -5.61 -11.67
N LYS A 85 11.39 -6.61 -12.28
CA LYS A 85 10.73 -7.47 -13.26
C LYS A 85 9.83 -8.47 -12.55
N TYR A 86 8.79 -8.94 -13.23
CA TYR A 86 7.87 -9.92 -12.65
C TYR A 86 8.58 -11.21 -12.20
N SER A 87 9.66 -11.59 -12.87
CA SER A 87 10.42 -12.80 -12.50
C SER A 87 11.13 -12.67 -11.15
N HIS A 88 11.45 -11.46 -10.70
CA HIS A 88 12.10 -11.22 -9.42
C HIS A 88 11.10 -11.13 -8.25
N LEU A 89 9.82 -10.87 -8.54
CA LEU A 89 8.82 -10.65 -7.50
C LEU A 89 8.57 -11.91 -6.67
N THR A 90 8.55 -13.07 -7.31
CA THR A 90 8.36 -14.36 -6.64
C THR A 90 9.47 -14.61 -5.62
N LYS A 91 10.71 -14.27 -5.97
CA LYS A 91 11.87 -14.46 -5.08
C LYS A 91 11.83 -13.51 -3.89
N LEU A 92 11.39 -12.25 -4.10
CA LEU A 92 11.40 -11.24 -3.05
C LEU A 92 10.31 -11.45 -2.02
N THR A 93 9.13 -11.88 -2.44
CA THR A 93 8.03 -12.11 -1.51
C THR A 93 8.12 -13.45 -0.79
N ASN A 94 8.71 -14.45 -1.42
CA ASN A 94 8.74 -15.85 -0.91
C ASN A 94 7.34 -16.32 -0.48
N GLY A 95 6.29 -15.78 -1.12
CA GLY A 95 4.93 -16.10 -0.76
C GLY A 95 4.40 -15.39 0.48
N ILE A 96 5.18 -14.51 1.11
CA ILE A 96 4.78 -13.78 2.31
C ILE A 96 4.48 -12.32 1.94
N GLY A 97 3.23 -11.90 2.20
CA GLY A 97 2.80 -10.54 1.94
C GLY A 97 2.70 -10.19 0.47
N ILE A 98 2.54 -8.93 0.19
CA ILE A 98 2.45 -8.40 -1.18
C ILE A 98 3.40 -7.22 -1.35
N ILE A 99 3.86 -7.03 -2.58
CA ILE A 99 4.59 -5.83 -2.97
C ILE A 99 3.64 -4.98 -3.83
N VAL A 100 3.54 -3.70 -3.51
CA VAL A 100 2.78 -2.73 -4.31
C VAL A 100 3.73 -2.14 -5.34
N LEU A 101 3.35 -2.24 -6.62
CA LEU A 101 4.16 -1.75 -7.73
C LEU A 101 3.42 -0.66 -8.50
N SER A 102 4.16 0.35 -8.91
CA SER A 102 3.67 1.36 -9.84
C SER A 102 4.05 0.95 -11.26
N THR A 103 3.04 0.69 -12.09
CA THR A 103 3.22 0.29 -13.48
C THR A 103 2.62 1.35 -14.41
N PRO A 104 2.94 1.35 -15.71
CA PRO A 104 2.27 2.25 -16.65
C PRO A 104 0.75 2.07 -16.71
N TYR A 105 0.24 0.94 -16.22
CA TYR A 105 -1.19 0.62 -16.21
C TYR A 105 -1.86 0.92 -14.88
N GLY A 106 -1.13 1.44 -13.89
CA GLY A 106 -1.64 1.77 -12.56
C GLY A 106 -0.90 1.05 -11.44
N LEU A 107 -1.47 1.10 -10.24
CA LEU A 107 -0.93 0.39 -9.08
C LEU A 107 -1.41 -1.05 -9.09
N PHE A 108 -0.48 -1.98 -9.03
CA PHE A 108 -0.77 -3.41 -9.00
C PHE A 108 -0.04 -4.08 -7.84
N THR A 109 -0.59 -5.21 -7.40
CA THR A 109 0.09 -6.08 -6.45
C THR A 109 1.10 -6.96 -7.17
N SER A 110 2.04 -7.54 -6.42
CA SER A 110 3.01 -8.48 -6.97
C SER A 110 2.34 -9.67 -7.65
N ASN A 111 1.26 -10.19 -7.05
CA ASN A 111 0.53 -11.32 -7.64
C ASN A 111 -0.05 -10.99 -9.01
N THR A 112 -0.66 -9.81 -9.14
CA THR A 112 -1.21 -9.35 -10.42
C THR A 112 -0.12 -9.12 -11.45
N CYS A 113 1.02 -8.55 -11.05
CA CYS A 113 2.15 -8.33 -11.94
C CYS A 113 2.74 -9.64 -12.45
N ILE A 114 2.84 -10.65 -11.59
CA ILE A 114 3.33 -11.97 -11.98
C ILE A 114 2.39 -12.61 -12.99
N LYS A 115 1.08 -12.56 -12.75
CA LYS A 115 0.08 -13.14 -13.66
C LYS A 115 0.09 -12.47 -15.03
N LYS A 116 0.23 -11.14 -15.06
CA LYS A 116 0.22 -10.37 -16.31
C LYS A 116 1.59 -10.25 -16.94
N LYS A 117 2.65 -10.74 -16.28
CA LYS A 117 4.04 -10.65 -16.73
C LYS A 117 4.47 -9.20 -16.97
N ILE A 118 4.13 -8.33 -16.01
CA ILE A 118 4.43 -6.89 -16.07
C ILE A 118 5.39 -6.57 -14.93
N GLY A 119 6.41 -5.76 -15.23
CA GLY A 119 7.30 -5.20 -14.24
C GLY A 119 6.87 -3.78 -13.85
N GLY A 120 7.41 -3.27 -12.77
CA GLY A 120 7.13 -1.91 -12.32
C GLY A 120 8.08 -1.46 -11.23
N ILE A 121 7.87 -0.22 -10.78
CA ILE A 121 8.65 0.34 -9.67
C ILE A 121 8.03 -0.15 -8.36
N ALA A 122 8.81 -0.89 -7.57
CA ALA A 122 8.35 -1.38 -6.27
C ALA A 122 8.27 -0.21 -5.28
N ILE A 123 7.09 0.00 -4.72
CA ILE A 123 6.84 1.09 -3.78
C ILE A 123 7.03 0.61 -2.35
N CYS A 124 6.33 -0.43 -1.95
CA CYS A 124 6.40 -0.94 -0.58
C CYS A 124 6.07 -2.42 -0.53
N HIS A 125 6.49 -3.05 0.57
CA HIS A 125 6.19 -4.46 0.87
C HIS A 125 5.31 -4.49 2.12
N ILE A 126 4.13 -5.07 1.99
CA ILE A 126 3.13 -5.19 3.06
C ILE A 126 3.05 -6.64 3.50
N THR A 127 3.20 -6.88 4.79
CA THR A 127 3.11 -8.21 5.39
C THR A 127 2.06 -8.33 6.47
#